data_f3e51b764c4749725baa42b0a821de49
#
_entry.id   f3e51b764c4749725baa42b0a821de49
#
_cell.length_a   1.000
_cell.length_b   1.000
_cell.length_c   1.000
_cell.angle_alpha   90.00
_cell.angle_beta   90.00
_cell.angle_gamma   90.00
#
_symmetry.space_group_name_H-M   'P 1'
#
loop_
_entity.id
_entity.type
_entity.pdbx_description
1 polymer ?
#
loop_
_entity_poly.entity_id
_entity_poly.type
_entity_poly.pdbx_seq_one_letter_code
_entity_poly.pdbx_strand_id
1 'polypeptide(L)'
;MFDRLKEEINSIKARDPAVRSALEVIFLYPSFKAVRSYRRAHWFYEHGHFFIARWISQSCRNRTGIEIHPGAKIGKGLFIDHGAGVVIGETTEIGDYCTLYQNV
;
A
#
# COMPACT_ATOMS: atom_id res chain seq x y z
N MET A 1 -14.96 -5.70 0.86
CA MET A 1 -14.08 -4.72 1.53
C MET A 1 -13.44 -5.27 2.79
N PHE A 2 -14.22 -5.80 3.73
CA PHE A 2 -13.66 -6.35 4.97
C PHE A 2 -12.79 -7.58 4.75
N ASP A 3 -13.11 -8.41 3.75
CA ASP A 3 -12.32 -9.59 3.45
C ASP A 3 -10.92 -9.21 2.97
N ARG A 4 -10.81 -8.19 2.13
CA ARG A 4 -9.52 -7.70 1.67
C ARG A 4 -8.71 -7.10 2.82
N LEU A 5 -9.37 -6.36 3.71
CA LEU A 5 -8.72 -5.78 4.89
C LEU A 5 -8.14 -6.88 5.78
N LYS A 6 -8.93 -7.91 6.08
CA LYS A 6 -8.47 -9.04 6.87
C LYS A 6 -7.29 -9.76 6.21
N GLU A 7 -7.37 -9.93 4.89
CA GLU A 7 -6.33 -10.61 4.13
C GLU A 7 -5.00 -9.84 4.20
N GLU A 8 -5.05 -8.52 4.06
CA GLU A 8 -3.87 -7.67 4.14
C GLU A 8 -3.26 -7.71 5.55
N ILE A 9 -4.09 -7.59 6.58
CA ILE A 9 -3.63 -7.65 7.98
C ILE A 9 -3.00 -9.01 8.28
N ASN A 10 -3.65 -10.10 7.88
CA ASN A 10 -3.14 -11.44 8.13
C ASN A 10 -1.83 -11.68 7.39
N SER A 11 -1.70 -11.16 6.18
CA SER A 11 -0.46 -11.26 5.41
C SER A 11 0.71 -10.59 6.13
N ILE A 12 0.48 -9.40 6.70
CA ILE A 12 1.51 -8.68 7.45
C ILE A 12 1.86 -9.43 8.73
N LYS A 13 0.86 -9.90 9.48
CA LYS A 13 1.08 -10.67 10.71
C LYS A 13 1.89 -11.93 10.48
N ALA A 14 1.67 -12.59 9.33
CA ALA A 14 2.39 -13.81 9.00
C ALA A 14 3.85 -13.55 8.65
N ARG A 15 4.19 -12.36 8.15
CA ARG A 15 5.53 -12.04 7.65
C ARG A 15 6.38 -11.20 8.60
N ASP A 16 5.75 -10.58 9.61
CA ASP A 16 6.46 -9.74 10.56
C ASP A 16 6.19 -10.22 11.98
N PRO A 17 7.15 -10.89 12.62
CA PRO A 17 6.95 -11.40 13.99
C PRO A 17 6.83 -10.30 15.05
N ALA A 18 7.16 -9.06 14.73
CA ALA A 18 6.98 -7.95 15.66
C ALA A 18 5.53 -7.47 15.77
N VAL A 19 4.66 -7.87 14.83
CA VAL A 19 3.25 -7.47 14.86
C VAL A 19 2.51 -8.20 15.97
N ARG A 20 1.85 -7.45 16.84
CA ARG A 20 1.15 -8.01 18.01
C ARG A 20 -0.37 -8.00 17.87
N SER A 21 -0.93 -7.10 17.06
CA SER A 21 -2.36 -6.98 16.92
C SER A 21 -2.74 -6.31 15.60
N ALA A 22 -4.02 -6.49 15.21
CA ALA A 22 -4.56 -5.82 14.03
C ALA A 22 -4.55 -4.29 14.17
N LEU A 23 -4.79 -3.79 15.38
CA LEU A 23 -4.76 -2.34 15.62
C LEU A 23 -3.35 -1.77 15.38
N GLU A 24 -2.32 -2.49 15.78
CA GLU A 24 -0.95 -2.09 15.53
C GLU A 24 -0.68 -1.96 14.03
N VAL A 25 -1.11 -2.93 13.24
CA VAL A 25 -0.96 -2.88 11.78
C VAL A 25 -1.68 -1.66 11.19
N ILE A 26 -2.92 -1.44 11.60
CA ILE A 26 -3.75 -0.37 11.04
C ILE A 26 -3.18 1.01 11.35
N PHE A 27 -2.70 1.24 12.57
CA PHE A 27 -2.33 2.58 13.02
C PHE A 27 -0.84 2.87 12.93
N LEU A 28 0.01 1.88 13.03
CA LEU A 28 1.45 2.11 13.18
C LEU A 28 2.29 1.74 11.95
N TYR A 29 1.78 0.88 11.07
CA TYR A 29 2.56 0.42 9.93
C TYR A 29 2.34 1.30 8.71
N PRO A 30 3.35 2.08 8.27
CA PRO A 30 3.22 2.91 7.07
C PRO A 30 2.90 2.10 5.82
N SER A 31 3.43 0.88 5.70
CA SER A 31 3.17 0.03 4.54
C SER A 31 1.69 -0.31 4.40
N PHE A 32 1.01 -0.59 5.51
CA PHE A 32 -0.42 -0.86 5.48
C PHE A 32 -1.19 0.40 5.01
N LYS A 33 -0.84 1.55 5.58
CA LYS A 33 -1.46 2.84 5.19
C LYS A 33 -1.24 3.13 3.70
N ALA A 34 -0.03 2.88 3.22
CA ALA A 34 0.32 3.14 1.83
C ALA A 34 -0.49 2.25 0.88
N VAL A 35 -0.58 0.96 1.16
CA VAL A 35 -1.32 0.03 0.32
C VAL A 35 -2.81 0.36 0.32
N ARG A 36 -3.37 0.69 1.49
CA ARG A 36 -4.79 1.08 1.59
C ARG A 36 -5.07 2.36 0.81
N SER A 37 -4.20 3.36 0.93
CA SER A 37 -4.32 4.60 0.17
C SER A 37 -4.22 4.35 -1.32
N TYR A 38 -3.29 3.47 -1.73
CA TYR A 38 -3.17 3.06 -3.13
C TYR A 38 -4.49 2.45 -3.65
N ARG A 39 -5.12 1.56 -2.88
CA ARG A 39 -6.37 0.92 -3.32
C ARG A 39 -7.46 1.97 -3.59
N ARG A 40 -7.58 2.97 -2.72
CA ARG A 40 -8.54 4.06 -2.94
C ARG A 40 -8.16 4.90 -4.15
N ALA A 41 -6.90 5.28 -4.25
CA ALA A 41 -6.41 6.07 -5.38
C ALA A 41 -6.60 5.34 -6.70
N HIS A 42 -6.32 4.05 -6.72
CA HIS A 42 -6.47 3.20 -7.90
C HIS A 42 -7.92 3.15 -8.37
N TRP A 43 -8.87 3.06 -7.44
CA TRP A 43 -10.29 3.10 -7.80
C TRP A 43 -10.63 4.39 -8.54
N PHE A 44 -10.21 5.55 -8.01
CA PHE A 44 -10.46 6.82 -8.67
C PHE A 44 -9.76 6.90 -10.02
N TYR A 45 -8.55 6.37 -10.12
CA TYR A 45 -7.80 6.35 -11.37
C TYR A 45 -8.54 5.53 -12.45
N GLU A 46 -9.03 4.36 -12.08
CA GLU A 46 -9.75 3.47 -13.00
C GLU A 46 -11.07 4.09 -13.47
N HIS A 47 -11.64 5.01 -12.69
CA HIS A 47 -12.90 5.68 -13.02
C HIS A 47 -12.69 7.08 -13.62
N GLY A 48 -11.48 7.40 -14.04
CA GLY A 48 -11.18 8.64 -14.74
C GLY A 48 -10.98 9.87 -13.85
N HIS A 49 -10.95 9.70 -12.53
CA HIS A 49 -10.75 10.81 -11.60
C HIS A 49 -9.26 10.96 -11.26
N PHE A 50 -8.47 11.38 -12.24
CA PHE A 50 -7.01 11.37 -12.12
C PHE A 50 -6.47 12.35 -11.08
N PHE A 51 -7.08 13.54 -10.96
CA PHE A 51 -6.62 14.52 -10.00
C PHE A 51 -6.79 14.01 -8.56
N ILE A 52 -7.97 13.45 -8.25
CA ILE A 52 -8.25 12.91 -6.92
C ILE A 52 -7.31 11.74 -6.62
N ALA A 53 -7.12 10.87 -7.61
CA ALA A 53 -6.22 9.74 -7.46
C ALA A 53 -4.79 10.18 -7.11
N ARG A 54 -4.28 11.17 -7.84
CA ARG A 54 -2.93 11.70 -7.58
C ARG A 54 -2.84 12.42 -6.25
N TRP A 55 -3.89 13.15 -5.85
CA TRP A 55 -3.91 13.78 -4.54
C TRP A 55 -3.78 12.75 -3.43
N ILE A 56 -4.56 11.67 -3.49
CA ILE A 56 -4.49 10.61 -2.47
C ILE A 56 -3.09 10.01 -2.44
N SER A 57 -2.51 9.74 -3.59
CA SER A 57 -1.17 9.18 -3.72
C SER A 57 -0.11 10.10 -3.11
N GLN A 58 -0.13 11.39 -3.43
CA GLN A 58 0.87 12.34 -2.94
C GLN A 58 0.69 12.64 -1.45
N SER A 59 -0.56 12.69 -0.97
CA SER A 59 -0.81 12.83 0.47
C SER A 59 -0.26 11.65 1.24
N CYS A 60 -0.41 10.45 0.72
CA CYS A 60 0.15 9.25 1.32
C CYS A 60 1.68 9.31 1.36
N ARG A 61 2.31 9.71 0.25
CA ARG A 61 3.76 9.89 0.19
C ARG A 61 4.25 10.82 1.28
N ASN A 62 3.56 11.96 1.48
CA ASN A 62 3.96 12.93 2.49
C ASN A 62 3.88 12.38 3.91
N ARG A 63 2.94 11.44 4.17
CA ARG A 63 2.76 10.87 5.51
C ARG A 63 3.60 9.64 5.77
N THR A 64 3.91 8.86 4.74
CA THR A 64 4.54 7.55 4.90
C THR A 64 5.93 7.45 4.29
N GLY A 65 6.29 8.36 3.40
CA GLY A 65 7.52 8.24 2.61
C GLY A 65 7.43 7.20 1.50
N ILE A 66 6.25 6.66 1.23
CA ILE A 66 6.02 5.64 0.21
C ILE A 66 5.17 6.25 -0.90
N GLU A 67 5.69 6.25 -2.13
CA GLU A 67 4.96 6.73 -3.29
C GLU A 67 4.50 5.55 -4.13
N ILE A 68 3.19 5.41 -4.32
CA ILE A 68 2.61 4.41 -5.20
C ILE A 68 1.72 5.14 -6.20
N HIS A 69 2.10 5.11 -7.49
CA HIS A 69 1.29 5.73 -8.52
C HIS A 69 -0.06 5.02 -8.61
N PRO A 70 -1.18 5.76 -8.68
CA PRO A 70 -2.49 5.12 -8.69
C PRO A 70 -2.77 4.24 -9.91
N GLY A 71 -2.01 4.43 -10.99
CA GLY A 71 -2.12 3.58 -12.18
C GLY A 71 -1.41 2.24 -12.08
N ALA A 72 -0.58 2.02 -11.08
CA ALA A 72 0.10 0.75 -10.89
C ALA A 72 -0.91 -0.39 -10.69
N LYS A 73 -0.53 -1.59 -11.12
CA LYS A 73 -1.38 -2.79 -10.94
C LYS A 73 -0.73 -3.68 -9.90
N ILE A 74 -1.35 -3.77 -8.73
CA ILE A 74 -0.79 -4.48 -7.59
C ILE A 74 -1.75 -5.58 -7.15
N GLY A 75 -1.25 -6.79 -7.06
CA GLY A 75 -1.99 -7.92 -6.53
C GLY A 75 -2.27 -7.77 -5.04
N LYS A 76 -2.83 -8.81 -4.44
CA LYS A 76 -3.18 -8.78 -3.02
C LYS A 76 -1.96 -9.13 -2.16
N GLY A 77 -2.00 -8.69 -0.91
CA GLY A 77 -1.02 -9.08 0.08
C GLY A 77 0.35 -8.45 -0.07
N LEU A 78 0.46 -7.30 -0.76
CA LEU A 78 1.74 -6.60 -0.84
C LEU A 78 2.19 -6.15 0.55
N PHE A 79 3.42 -6.47 0.90
CA PHE A 79 4.06 -6.05 2.14
C PHE A 79 5.29 -5.22 1.81
N ILE A 80 5.36 -4.02 2.39
CA ILE A 80 6.51 -3.12 2.23
C ILE A 80 7.17 -2.99 3.59
N ASP A 81 8.38 -3.54 3.72
CA ASP A 81 9.14 -3.53 4.97
C ASP A 81 10.05 -2.31 4.96
N HIS A 82 9.98 -1.50 6.03
CA HIS A 82 10.76 -0.26 6.12
C HIS A 82 10.60 0.60 4.87
N GLY A 83 9.38 0.99 4.54
CA GLY A 83 9.00 1.53 3.25
C GLY A 83 9.55 2.89 2.85
N ALA A 84 10.31 3.59 3.71
CA ALA A 84 10.84 4.91 3.37
C ALA A 84 11.62 4.86 2.04
N GLY A 85 11.28 5.77 1.13
CA GLY A 85 11.95 5.85 -0.16
C GLY A 85 11.49 4.83 -1.20
N VAL A 86 10.44 4.07 -0.93
CA VAL A 86 9.85 3.18 -1.94
C VAL A 86 9.05 4.00 -2.94
N VAL A 87 9.29 3.76 -4.23
CA VAL A 87 8.56 4.42 -5.32
C VAL A 87 8.07 3.35 -6.30
N ILE A 88 6.76 3.30 -6.50
CA ILE A 88 6.13 2.38 -7.44
C ILE A 88 5.49 3.21 -8.55
N GLY A 89 6.00 3.06 -9.78
CA GLY A 89 5.61 3.88 -10.92
C GLY A 89 4.31 3.45 -11.59
N GLU A 90 3.85 4.28 -12.51
CA GLU A 90 2.55 4.15 -13.19
C GLU A 90 2.35 2.82 -13.91
N THR A 91 3.39 2.34 -14.59
CA THR A 91 3.30 1.12 -15.41
C THR A 91 3.72 -0.14 -14.68
N THR A 92 3.99 -0.04 -13.39
CA THR A 92 4.44 -1.17 -12.58
C THR A 92 3.33 -2.18 -12.39
N GLU A 93 3.68 -3.47 -12.47
CA GLU A 93 2.78 -4.57 -12.15
C GLU A 93 3.44 -5.42 -11.08
N ILE A 94 2.71 -5.68 -10.00
CA ILE A 94 3.21 -6.48 -8.86
C ILE A 94 2.21 -7.60 -8.62
N GLY A 95 2.70 -8.85 -8.60
CA GLY A 95 1.87 -10.01 -8.32
C GLY A 95 1.44 -10.08 -6.86
N ASP A 96 0.79 -11.19 -6.50
CA ASP A 96 0.28 -11.39 -5.15
C ASP A 96 1.40 -11.69 -4.16
N TYR A 97 1.24 -11.23 -2.92
CA TYR A 97 2.11 -11.55 -1.79
C TYR A 97 3.59 -11.22 -1.97
N CYS A 98 3.90 -10.19 -2.75
CA CYS A 98 5.26 -9.69 -2.87
C CYS A 98 5.67 -8.90 -1.63
N THR A 99 6.97 -8.84 -1.37
CA THR A 99 7.56 -8.05 -0.30
C THR A 99 8.59 -7.09 -0.90
N LEU A 100 8.52 -5.83 -0.52
CA LEU A 100 9.47 -4.79 -0.93
C LEU A 100 10.16 -4.22 0.30
N TYR A 101 11.37 -3.69 0.10
CA TYR A 101 12.16 -3.07 1.16
C TYR A 101 12.40 -1.60 0.84
N GLN A 102 13.01 -0.89 1.78
CA GLN A 102 13.27 0.54 1.64
C GLN A 102 14.09 0.87 0.39
N ASN A 103 13.82 2.04 -0.18
CA ASN A 103 14.55 2.58 -1.34
C ASN A 103 14.46 1.74 -2.62
N VAL A 104 13.40 0.97 -2.74
CA VAL A 104 13.16 0.20 -3.97
C VAL A 104 12.41 1.04 -5.00
#